data_660334838d76b8a18b24e3615dd5552d
#
_entry.id   660334838d76b8a18b24e3615dd5552d
#
_cell.length_a   1.000
_cell.length_b   1.000
_cell.length_c   1.000
_cell.angle_alpha   90.00
_cell.angle_beta   90.00
_cell.angle_gamma   90.00
#
_symmetry.space_group_name_H-M   'P 1'
#
loop_
_entity.id
_entity.type
_entity.pdbx_description
1 polymer ?
#
loop_
_entity_poly.entity_id
_entity_poly.type
_entity_poly.pdbx_seq_one_letter_code
_entity_poly.pdbx_strand_id
1 'polypeptide(L)'
;MTDEVRTAEDIAQDFTAMGHSVELINGIIDGSKMADEEDADKKDTVKRNVEHLELMVAKDYWTTEDMTAVNAAITAGNSYTAS
;
A
#
# COMPACT_ATOMS: atom_id res chain seq x y z
N MET A 1 -23.52 -4.15 -16.87
CA MET A 1 -23.14 -3.86 -16.44
C MET A 1 -22.71 -3.19 -16.09
N THR A 2 -22.48 -2.94 -15.88
CA THR A 2 -21.88 -2.41 -15.47
C THR A 2 -21.52 -1.94 -14.94
N ASP A 3 -21.48 -1.69 -14.74
CA ASP A 3 -20.97 -1.39 -14.02
C ASP A 3 -20.01 -0.92 -13.53
N GLU A 4 -19.82 -0.70 -13.44
CA GLU A 4 -18.53 -0.35 -13.19
C GLU A 4 -18.25 1.07 -12.95
N VAL A 5 -19.21 1.88 -12.82
CA VAL A 5 -19.08 3.28 -12.41
C VAL A 5 -18.75 3.30 -10.96
N ARG A 6 -17.52 3.72 -10.63
CA ARG A 6 -17.14 3.89 -9.23
C ARG A 6 -17.75 5.17 -8.72
N THR A 7 -18.37 5.11 -7.56
CA THR A 7 -18.89 6.29 -6.91
C THR A 7 -17.75 7.02 -6.20
N ALA A 8 -17.98 8.30 -5.87
CA ALA A 8 -17.00 9.05 -5.09
C ALA A 8 -16.73 8.37 -3.74
N GLU A 9 -17.75 7.73 -3.18
CA GLU A 9 -17.61 7.02 -1.91
C GLU A 9 -16.68 5.81 -2.04
N ASP A 10 -16.82 5.05 -3.13
CA ASP A 10 -15.95 3.90 -3.37
C ASP A 10 -14.50 4.32 -3.54
N ILE A 11 -14.28 5.42 -4.28
CA ILE A 11 -12.94 5.93 -4.48
C ILE A 11 -12.34 6.41 -3.15
N ALA A 12 -13.14 7.06 -2.32
CA ALA A 12 -12.68 7.52 -1.02
C ALA A 12 -12.29 6.35 -0.11
N GLN A 13 -13.05 5.25 -0.17
CA GLN A 13 -12.72 4.06 0.60
C GLN A 13 -11.40 3.44 0.12
N ASP A 14 -11.21 3.36 -1.19
CA ASP A 14 -9.98 2.85 -1.76
C ASP A 14 -8.79 3.74 -1.38
N PHE A 15 -9.00 5.05 -1.40
CA PHE A 15 -7.95 5.98 -1.01
C PHE A 15 -7.55 5.79 0.44
N THR A 16 -8.52 5.60 1.33
CA THR A 16 -8.25 5.35 2.75
C THR A 16 -7.48 4.05 2.94
N ALA A 17 -7.89 2.99 2.24
CA ALA A 17 -7.21 1.70 2.32
C ALA A 17 -5.78 1.80 1.79
N MET A 18 -5.59 2.55 0.72
CA MET A 18 -4.28 2.77 0.14
C MET A 18 -3.35 3.49 1.13
N GLY A 19 -3.86 4.54 1.77
CA GLY A 19 -3.11 5.28 2.77
C GLY A 19 -2.74 4.42 3.97
N HIS A 20 -3.66 3.55 4.38
CA HIS A 20 -3.41 2.64 5.48
C HIS A 20 -2.27 1.67 5.15
N SER A 21 -2.26 1.13 3.93
CA SER A 21 -1.19 0.22 3.50
C SER A 21 0.16 0.94 3.42
N VAL A 22 0.17 2.18 2.94
CA VAL A 22 1.39 2.99 2.89
C VAL A 22 1.93 3.21 4.30
N GLU A 23 1.07 3.58 5.24
CA GLU A 23 1.47 3.79 6.63
C GLU A 23 2.03 2.51 7.25
N LEU A 24 1.38 1.39 6.98
CA LEU A 24 1.81 0.12 7.55
C LEU A 24 3.19 -0.28 7.02
N ILE A 25 3.40 -0.17 5.72
CA ILE A 25 4.69 -0.48 5.12
C ILE A 25 5.79 0.39 5.73
N ASN A 26 5.56 1.70 5.75
CA ASN A 26 6.55 2.64 6.29
C ASN A 26 6.81 2.40 7.77
N GLY A 27 5.75 2.09 8.54
CA GLY A 27 5.90 1.82 9.97
C GLY A 27 6.67 0.56 10.26
N ILE A 28 6.48 -0.48 9.46
CA ILE A 28 7.24 -1.72 9.63
C ILE A 28 8.71 -1.46 9.31
N ILE A 29 8.98 -0.72 8.25
CA ILE A 29 10.35 -0.45 7.82
C ILE A 29 11.08 0.41 8.87
N ASP A 30 10.42 1.42 9.43
CA ASP A 30 11.07 2.31 10.39
C ASP A 30 11.05 1.78 11.82
N GLY A 31 10.37 0.65 12.05
CA GLY A 31 10.36 0.02 13.36
C GLY A 31 9.28 0.50 14.30
N SER A 32 8.37 1.35 13.85
CA SER A 32 7.29 1.84 14.70
C SER A 32 6.09 0.89 14.76
N LYS A 33 6.01 -0.06 13.83
CA LYS A 33 4.94 -1.05 13.81
C LYS A 33 5.56 -2.45 13.73
N MET A 34 4.89 -3.40 14.37
CA MET A 34 5.30 -4.81 14.37
C MET A 34 6.73 -5.01 14.86
N ALA A 35 7.19 -4.13 15.76
CA ALA A 35 8.57 -4.18 16.24
C ALA A 35 8.89 -5.49 16.97
N ASP A 36 7.87 -6.11 17.57
CA ASP A 36 8.06 -7.34 18.33
C ASP A 36 7.85 -8.59 17.48
N GLU A 37 7.53 -8.42 16.20
CA GLU A 37 7.29 -9.56 15.31
C GLU A 37 8.59 -10.04 14.69
N GLU A 38 8.58 -11.28 14.24
CA GLU A 38 9.76 -11.84 13.58
C GLU A 38 9.92 -11.23 12.19
N ASP A 39 11.17 -11.21 11.72
CA ASP A 39 11.47 -10.62 10.40
C ASP A 39 10.65 -11.27 9.29
N ALA A 40 10.49 -12.58 9.34
CA ALA A 40 9.71 -13.28 8.30
C ALA A 40 8.28 -12.79 8.27
N ASP A 41 7.67 -12.55 9.44
CA ASP A 41 6.30 -12.06 9.51
C ASP A 41 6.21 -10.62 9.03
N LYS A 42 7.19 -9.81 9.39
CA LYS A 42 7.21 -8.42 8.94
C LYS A 42 7.35 -8.34 7.42
N LYS A 43 8.25 -9.14 6.86
CA LYS A 43 8.43 -9.16 5.40
C LYS A 43 7.20 -9.67 4.68
N ASP A 44 6.53 -10.68 5.23
CA ASP A 44 5.31 -11.19 4.62
C ASP A 44 4.22 -10.13 4.61
N THR A 45 4.06 -9.41 5.71
CA THR A 45 3.07 -8.34 5.80
C THR A 45 3.37 -7.23 4.82
N VAL A 46 4.64 -6.82 4.72
CA VAL A 46 5.04 -5.78 3.77
C VAL A 46 4.76 -6.25 2.34
N LYS A 47 5.11 -7.49 2.02
CA LYS A 47 4.89 -8.01 0.68
C LYS A 47 3.41 -7.98 0.29
N ARG A 48 2.54 -8.41 1.21
CA ARG A 48 1.10 -8.41 0.94
C ARG A 48 0.57 -7.00 0.73
N ASN A 49 1.06 -6.05 1.50
CA ASN A 49 0.63 -4.66 1.33
C ASN A 49 1.18 -4.04 0.06
N VAL A 50 2.40 -4.40 -0.33
CA VAL A 50 2.95 -3.95 -1.62
C VAL A 50 2.08 -4.48 -2.77
N GLU A 51 1.71 -5.77 -2.72
CA GLU A 51 0.85 -6.35 -3.75
C GLU A 51 -0.50 -5.65 -3.81
N HIS A 52 -1.06 -5.32 -2.64
CA HIS A 52 -2.31 -4.60 -2.57
C HIS A 52 -2.19 -3.22 -3.22
N LEU A 53 -1.10 -2.52 -2.92
CA LEU A 53 -0.87 -1.20 -3.52
C LEU A 53 -0.69 -1.30 -5.03
N GLU A 54 0.00 -2.32 -5.51
CA GLU A 54 0.18 -2.52 -6.95
C GLU A 54 -1.15 -2.73 -7.65
N LEU A 55 -2.06 -3.45 -7.03
CA LEU A 55 -3.39 -3.62 -7.59
C LEU A 55 -4.16 -2.31 -7.60
N MET A 56 -3.98 -1.50 -6.58
CA MET A 56 -4.69 -0.22 -6.49
C MET A 56 -4.15 0.80 -7.49
N VAL A 57 -2.83 0.85 -7.69
CA VAL A 57 -2.27 1.82 -8.63
C VAL A 57 -2.59 1.46 -10.09
N ALA A 58 -3.03 0.23 -10.33
CA ALA A 58 -3.47 -0.16 -11.67
C ALA A 58 -4.77 0.53 -12.07
N LYS A 59 -5.51 1.06 -11.10
CA LYS A 59 -6.71 1.85 -11.37
C LYS A 59 -6.31 3.23 -11.85
N ASP A 60 -7.13 3.84 -12.68
CA ASP A 60 -6.73 5.06 -13.37
C ASP A 60 -7.36 6.34 -12.83
N TYR A 61 -7.92 6.30 -11.63
CA TYR A 61 -8.57 7.48 -11.06
C TYR A 61 -7.72 8.19 -10.01
N TRP A 62 -6.46 7.80 -9.84
CA TRP A 62 -5.57 8.43 -8.87
C TRP A 62 -4.84 9.61 -9.48
N THR A 63 -4.57 10.62 -8.65
CA THR A 63 -3.75 11.76 -9.09
C THR A 63 -2.27 11.41 -9.00
N THR A 64 -1.43 12.23 -9.63
CA THR A 64 0.01 12.06 -9.55
C THR A 64 0.49 12.18 -8.10
N GLU A 65 -0.11 13.07 -7.33
CA GLU A 65 0.25 13.23 -5.92
C GLU A 65 -0.05 11.97 -5.12
N ASP A 66 -1.22 11.38 -5.37
CA ASP A 66 -1.58 10.13 -4.70
C ASP A 66 -0.57 9.04 -5.01
N MET A 67 -0.17 8.97 -6.28
CA MET A 67 0.73 7.93 -6.75
C MET A 67 2.14 8.07 -6.22
N THR A 68 2.58 9.30 -5.95
CA THR A 68 3.95 9.54 -5.47
C THR A 68 4.23 8.81 -4.17
N ALA A 69 3.36 8.97 -3.18
CA ALA A 69 3.54 8.32 -1.88
C ALA A 69 3.42 6.80 -2.02
N VAL A 70 2.47 6.35 -2.84
CA VAL A 70 2.24 4.92 -3.04
C VAL A 70 3.44 4.27 -3.73
N ASN A 71 3.96 4.89 -4.78
CA ASN A 71 5.11 4.35 -5.49
C ASN A 71 6.35 4.31 -4.60
N ALA A 72 6.52 5.33 -3.75
CA ALA A 72 7.63 5.35 -2.79
C ALA A 72 7.50 4.19 -1.79
N ALA A 73 6.28 3.93 -1.32
CA ALA A 73 6.05 2.82 -0.39
C ALA A 73 6.29 1.48 -1.06
N ILE A 74 5.86 1.32 -2.31
CA ILE A 74 6.09 0.09 -3.06
C ILE A 74 7.59 -0.16 -3.22
N THR A 75 8.34 0.87 -3.60
CA THR A 75 9.78 0.75 -3.76
C THR A 75 10.46 0.39 -2.46
N ALA A 76 10.10 1.08 -1.38
CA ALA A 76 10.67 0.81 -0.07
C ALA A 76 10.32 -0.59 0.41
N GLY A 77 9.08 -1.02 0.19
CA GLY A 77 8.64 -2.35 0.58
C GLY A 77 9.38 -3.44 -0.18
N ASN A 78 9.57 -3.25 -1.48
CA ASN A 78 10.30 -4.21 -2.29
C ASN A 78 11.76 -4.33 -1.84
N SER A 79 12.40 -3.22 -1.52
CA SER A 79 13.76 -3.22 -1.00
C SER A 79 13.83 -3.95 0.34
N TYR A 80 12.86 -3.69 1.20
CA TYR A 80 12.83 -4.30 2.52
C TYR A 80 12.65 -5.82 2.43
N THR A 81 11.76 -6.29 1.56
CA THR A 81 11.49 -7.72 1.44
C THR A 81 12.59 -8.46 0.69
N ALA A 82 13.41 -7.75 -0.08
CA ALA A 82 14.52 -8.34 -0.80
C ALA A 82 15.76 -8.48 0.07
N SER A 83 15.82 -7.80 1.20
CA SER A 83 17.03 -7.80 2.04
C SER A 83 17.14 -9.01 2.97
#